data_baa813dc26b6e7d397413abf911674dc
#
_entry.id   baa813dc26b6e7d397413abf911674dc
#
_cell.length_a   1.000
_cell.length_b   1.000
_cell.length_c   1.000
_cell.angle_alpha   90.00
_cell.angle_beta   90.00
_cell.angle_gamma   90.00
#
_symmetry.space_group_name_H-M   'P 1'
#
loop_
_entity.id
_entity.type
_entity.pdbx_description
1 polymer ?
#
loop_
_entity_poly.entity_id
_entity_poly.type
_entity_poly.pdbx_seq_one_letter_code
_entity_poly.pdbx_strand_id
1 'polypeptide(L)'
;MEVGIKDQIATNSILEAEGIYFSYDNGYDVFENINIEAGQGKFIAIIGPSGIGKSTLLRILGGFLKPDRGTVRLLGKPLYEPIPEVALIHQSIVTFPWMDAKENVMLSMKTKDMSKDEMVEKAKESLSRVGLDGFEDLYPKEMSGGMRQRVAIARAFAADPYVFLMDEPFAHLDELTAEGLRQDIYNILFSGETPLKSVIMVSHNLTEVLELADEIYILNNIPATVVGKVQVTMARPRNPRSDEFNANLDMLYSYLTPPRKKK
;
A
#
# COMPACT_ATOMS: atom_id res chain seq x y z
N MET A 1 14.78 -40.27 3.58
CA MET A 1 15.38 -39.33 4.55
C MET A 1 14.72 -37.96 4.29
N GLU A 2 13.60 -37.74 4.97
CA GLU A 2 12.91 -36.42 4.98
C GLU A 2 13.69 -35.51 5.91
N VAL A 3 14.35 -34.52 5.36
CA VAL A 3 14.97 -33.44 6.14
C VAL A 3 13.86 -32.41 6.39
N GLY A 4 13.43 -32.37 7.65
CA GLY A 4 12.37 -31.49 8.13
C GLY A 4 12.66 -30.01 7.92
N ILE A 5 11.77 -29.34 7.22
CA ILE A 5 11.61 -27.89 7.25
C ILE A 5 10.77 -27.55 8.49
N LYS A 6 11.37 -27.62 9.64
CA LYS A 6 10.87 -27.01 10.88
C LYS A 6 12.05 -26.31 11.51
N ASP A 7 12.08 -24.98 11.35
CA ASP A 7 12.74 -23.98 12.18
C ASP A 7 13.14 -22.76 11.33
N GLN A 8 12.16 -21.92 10.98
CA GLN A 8 12.38 -20.51 10.59
C GLN A 8 11.03 -19.79 10.51
N ILE A 9 10.31 -19.67 11.60
CA ILE A 9 9.24 -18.68 11.72
C ILE A 9 9.39 -18.04 13.11
N ALA A 10 10.32 -17.12 13.22
CA ALA A 10 10.48 -16.24 14.37
C ALA A 10 10.53 -14.76 13.96
N THR A 11 10.07 -14.41 12.75
CA THR A 11 9.79 -13.02 12.37
C THR A 11 8.34 -12.93 11.96
N ASN A 12 7.56 -12.20 12.76
CA ASN A 12 6.15 -11.90 12.50
C ASN A 12 6.01 -10.88 11.34
N SER A 13 7.09 -10.68 10.60
CA SER A 13 7.23 -9.71 9.52
C SER A 13 6.91 -10.34 8.17
N ILE A 14 6.06 -9.68 7.40
CA ILE A 14 5.65 -10.09 6.06
C ILE A 14 6.57 -9.48 5.01
N LEU A 15 6.85 -8.17 5.14
CA LEU A 15 7.77 -7.45 4.26
C LEU A 15 8.75 -6.64 5.10
N GLU A 16 10.03 -6.78 4.79
CA GLU A 16 11.13 -6.09 5.48
C GLU A 16 12.01 -5.36 4.47
N ALA A 17 12.38 -4.13 4.79
CA ALA A 17 13.42 -3.39 4.11
C ALA A 17 14.50 -3.02 5.13
N GLU A 18 15.73 -3.45 4.88
CA GLU A 18 16.85 -3.30 5.81
C GLU A 18 18.00 -2.56 5.15
N GLY A 19 18.40 -1.43 5.75
CA GLY A 19 19.56 -0.66 5.34
C GLY A 19 19.47 -0.13 3.90
N ILE A 20 18.31 0.38 3.47
CA ILE A 20 18.11 0.83 2.09
C ILE A 20 18.80 2.16 1.86
N TYR A 21 19.68 2.19 0.85
CA TYR A 21 20.28 3.37 0.25
C TYR A 21 19.89 3.40 -1.23
N PHE A 22 19.55 4.57 -1.74
CA PHE A 22 19.20 4.73 -3.14
C PHE A 22 19.50 6.14 -3.65
N SER A 23 20.12 6.20 -4.83
CA SER A 23 20.40 7.43 -5.57
C SER A 23 19.92 7.28 -7.02
N TYR A 24 19.46 8.36 -7.62
CA TYR A 24 19.19 8.38 -9.06
C TYR A 24 20.49 8.54 -9.87
N ASP A 25 20.49 8.12 -11.13
CA ASP A 25 21.64 8.20 -12.05
C ASP A 25 22.24 9.61 -12.19
N ASN A 26 21.46 10.65 -11.90
CA ASN A 26 21.92 12.04 -11.88
C ASN A 26 22.72 12.43 -10.62
N GLY A 27 23.01 11.46 -9.74
CA GLY A 27 23.75 11.66 -8.50
C GLY A 27 22.92 12.26 -7.34
N TYR A 28 21.59 12.28 -7.47
CA TYR A 28 20.72 12.72 -6.38
C TYR A 28 20.47 11.58 -5.38
N ASP A 29 21.03 11.72 -4.19
CA ASP A 29 20.84 10.80 -3.08
C ASP A 29 19.42 10.95 -2.51
N VAL A 30 18.61 9.90 -2.60
CA VAL A 30 17.21 9.89 -2.17
C VAL A 30 17.09 9.34 -0.75
N PHE A 31 17.72 8.19 -0.48
CA PHE A 31 17.61 7.49 0.80
C PHE A 31 18.95 7.19 1.43
N GLU A 32 18.99 7.32 2.75
CA GLU A 32 20.09 6.91 3.59
C GLU A 32 19.58 6.02 4.73
N ASN A 33 19.97 4.73 4.72
CA ASN A 33 19.71 3.76 5.77
C ASN A 33 18.22 3.64 6.17
N ILE A 34 17.32 3.49 5.19
CA ILE A 34 15.91 3.27 5.46
C ILE A 34 15.67 1.85 5.95
N ASN A 35 14.97 1.72 7.07
CA ASN A 35 14.54 0.47 7.65
C ASN A 35 13.03 0.50 7.87
N ILE A 36 12.30 -0.45 7.28
CA ILE A 36 10.85 -0.58 7.38
C ILE A 36 10.49 -2.04 7.56
N GLU A 37 9.54 -2.29 8.43
CA GLU A 37 9.01 -3.60 8.71
C GLU A 37 7.48 -3.56 8.64
N ALA A 38 6.86 -4.50 7.93
CA ALA A 38 5.43 -4.66 7.86
C ALA A 38 5.03 -6.04 8.40
N GLY A 39 4.42 -6.04 9.57
CA GLY A 39 3.95 -7.26 10.25
C GLY A 39 2.64 -7.80 9.68
N GLN A 40 2.32 -9.04 10.06
CA GLN A 40 1.05 -9.67 9.69
C GLN A 40 -0.15 -8.96 10.31
N GLY A 41 -1.22 -8.75 9.51
CA GLY A 41 -2.42 -8.06 9.93
C GLY A 41 -2.20 -6.58 10.22
N LYS A 42 -1.14 -5.95 9.67
CA LYS A 42 -0.79 -4.57 9.92
C LYS A 42 -1.07 -3.68 8.72
N PHE A 43 -1.64 -2.52 9.02
CA PHE A 43 -1.72 -1.40 8.09
C PHE A 43 -0.61 -0.40 8.44
N ILE A 44 0.37 -0.27 7.58
CA ILE A 44 1.53 0.60 7.75
C ILE A 44 1.32 1.87 6.92
N ALA A 45 1.58 3.02 7.48
CA ALA A 45 1.65 4.27 6.73
C ALA A 45 3.07 4.83 6.67
N ILE A 46 3.43 5.41 5.54
CA ILE A 46 4.67 6.16 5.35
C ILE A 46 4.29 7.60 5.03
N ILE A 47 4.70 8.52 5.88
CA ILE A 47 4.45 9.95 5.71
C ILE A 47 5.77 10.72 5.59
N GLY A 48 5.68 11.93 5.05
CA GLY A 48 6.84 12.82 4.89
C GLY A 48 6.54 13.94 3.89
N PRO A 49 7.41 14.95 3.79
CA PRO A 49 7.25 16.06 2.84
C PRO A 49 7.07 15.61 1.40
N SER A 50 6.42 16.44 0.57
CA SER A 50 6.34 16.20 -0.87
C SER A 50 7.74 16.16 -1.48
N GLY A 51 7.97 15.25 -2.43
CA GLY A 51 9.26 15.08 -3.09
C GLY A 51 10.33 14.34 -2.28
N ILE A 52 10.06 13.91 -1.04
CA ILE A 52 11.03 13.19 -0.18
C ILE A 52 11.38 11.78 -0.69
N GLY A 53 10.68 11.26 -1.69
CA GLY A 53 10.94 9.94 -2.27
C GLY A 53 9.95 8.85 -1.87
N LYS A 54 8.80 9.15 -1.25
CA LYS A 54 7.83 8.13 -0.77
C LYS A 54 7.42 7.13 -1.86
N SER A 55 7.05 7.61 -3.05
CA SER A 55 6.70 6.75 -4.20
C SER A 55 7.89 5.93 -4.69
N THR A 56 9.11 6.47 -4.62
CA THR A 56 10.35 5.75 -4.93
C THR A 56 10.56 4.61 -3.94
N LEU A 57 10.31 4.86 -2.64
CA LEU A 57 10.41 3.83 -1.61
C LEU A 57 9.42 2.70 -1.84
N LEU A 58 8.14 3.00 -2.17
CA LEU A 58 7.17 1.95 -2.53
C LEU A 58 7.63 1.10 -3.71
N ARG A 59 8.25 1.71 -4.73
CA ARG A 59 8.81 0.96 -5.87
C ARG A 59 9.96 0.05 -5.46
N ILE A 60 10.81 0.48 -4.52
CA ILE A 60 11.88 -0.36 -3.96
C ILE A 60 11.27 -1.50 -3.15
N LEU A 61 10.30 -1.22 -2.28
CA LEU A 61 9.58 -2.23 -1.49
C LEU A 61 8.86 -3.27 -2.35
N GLY A 62 8.41 -2.90 -3.54
CA GLY A 62 7.77 -3.79 -4.51
C GLY A 62 8.72 -4.50 -5.49
N GLY A 63 10.02 -4.27 -5.40
CA GLY A 63 11.01 -4.85 -6.33
C GLY A 63 11.03 -4.17 -7.71
N PHE A 64 10.31 -3.04 -7.91
CA PHE A 64 10.32 -2.29 -9.19
C PHE A 64 11.57 -1.43 -9.37
N LEU A 65 12.26 -1.11 -8.27
CA LEU A 65 13.55 -0.42 -8.27
C LEU A 65 14.50 -1.16 -7.35
N LYS A 66 15.73 -1.36 -7.82
CA LYS A 66 16.79 -1.99 -7.03
C LYS A 66 17.47 -0.92 -6.17
N PRO A 67 17.62 -1.10 -4.85
CA PRO A 67 18.41 -0.19 -4.04
C PRO A 67 19.91 -0.34 -4.33
N ASP A 68 20.69 0.72 -4.09
CA ASP A 68 22.16 0.68 -4.21
C ASP A 68 22.78 -0.21 -3.12
N ARG A 69 22.20 -0.15 -1.93
CA ARG A 69 22.56 -1.00 -0.77
C ARG A 69 21.32 -1.37 0.02
N GLY A 70 21.44 -2.41 0.83
CA GLY A 70 20.36 -2.95 1.62
C GLY A 70 19.60 -4.04 0.90
N THR A 71 18.55 -4.54 1.54
CA THR A 71 17.77 -5.68 1.02
C THR A 71 16.30 -5.51 1.38
N VAL A 72 15.43 -5.84 0.44
CA VAL A 72 14.00 -6.05 0.70
C VAL A 72 13.74 -7.55 0.75
N ARG A 73 12.96 -7.99 1.74
CA ARG A 73 12.55 -9.40 1.88
C ARG A 73 11.03 -9.51 2.00
N LEU A 74 10.48 -10.50 1.33
CA LEU A 74 9.09 -10.94 1.52
C LEU A 74 9.10 -12.33 2.17
N LEU A 75 8.46 -12.46 3.34
CA LEU A 75 8.44 -13.70 4.12
C LEU A 75 9.87 -14.28 4.31
N GLY A 76 10.83 -13.41 4.66
CA GLY A 76 12.22 -13.75 4.85
C GLY A 76 13.04 -14.01 3.57
N LYS A 77 12.41 -14.07 2.38
CA LYS A 77 13.09 -14.28 1.09
C LYS A 77 13.42 -12.96 0.42
N PRO A 78 14.63 -12.76 -0.12
CA PRO A 78 14.97 -11.55 -0.85
C PRO A 78 14.04 -11.30 -2.03
N LEU A 79 13.62 -10.04 -2.19
CA LEU A 79 12.78 -9.57 -3.29
C LEU A 79 13.62 -8.71 -4.23
N TYR A 80 13.94 -9.23 -5.43
CA TYR A 80 14.81 -8.57 -6.40
C TYR A 80 14.07 -8.02 -7.63
N GLU A 81 12.84 -8.49 -7.85
CA GLU A 81 11.99 -8.15 -8.99
C GLU A 81 10.51 -8.16 -8.57
N PRO A 82 9.61 -7.51 -9.32
CA PRO A 82 8.19 -7.54 -9.03
C PRO A 82 7.63 -8.97 -9.12
N ILE A 83 6.82 -9.34 -8.12
CA ILE A 83 6.14 -10.65 -8.06
C ILE A 83 4.64 -10.44 -7.77
N PRO A 84 3.78 -11.38 -8.17
CA PRO A 84 2.31 -11.27 -7.96
C PRO A 84 1.90 -11.11 -6.50
N GLU A 85 2.69 -11.62 -5.56
CA GLU A 85 2.44 -11.56 -4.12
C GLU A 85 2.58 -10.14 -3.54
N VAL A 86 3.13 -9.19 -4.31
CA VAL A 86 3.24 -7.78 -3.94
C VAL A 86 2.58 -6.92 -5.01
N ALA A 87 1.40 -6.39 -4.73
CA ALA A 87 0.68 -5.53 -5.65
C ALA A 87 0.94 -4.05 -5.35
N LEU A 88 1.25 -3.27 -6.38
CA LEU A 88 1.43 -1.82 -6.30
C LEU A 88 0.25 -1.10 -6.94
N ILE A 89 -0.43 -0.28 -6.16
CA ILE A 89 -1.50 0.63 -6.60
C ILE A 89 -0.89 2.03 -6.70
N HIS A 90 -0.83 2.54 -7.93
CA HIS A 90 -0.27 3.86 -8.24
C HIS A 90 -1.26 4.98 -7.92
N GLN A 91 -0.76 6.17 -7.64
CA GLN A 91 -1.53 7.40 -7.47
C GLN A 91 -2.37 7.72 -8.72
N SER A 92 -1.82 7.53 -9.92
CA SER A 92 -2.58 7.68 -11.16
C SER A 92 -3.43 6.45 -11.42
N ILE A 93 -4.73 6.65 -11.63
CA ILE A 93 -5.68 5.59 -11.95
C ILE A 93 -5.34 5.01 -13.34
N VAL A 94 -4.78 3.82 -13.36
CA VAL A 94 -4.44 3.13 -14.61
C VAL A 94 -5.49 2.06 -14.91
N THR A 95 -6.44 2.41 -15.78
CA THR A 95 -7.35 1.46 -16.44
C THR A 95 -7.11 1.46 -17.94
N PHE A 96 -7.26 0.31 -18.58
CA PHE A 96 -7.12 0.18 -20.04
C PHE A 96 -8.42 0.60 -20.71
N PRO A 97 -8.45 1.70 -21.47
CA PRO A 97 -9.70 2.31 -21.96
C PRO A 97 -10.46 1.45 -23.00
N TRP A 98 -9.79 0.48 -23.60
CA TRP A 98 -10.37 -0.46 -24.59
C TRP A 98 -10.86 -1.77 -23.97
N MET A 99 -10.81 -1.91 -22.65
CA MET A 99 -11.27 -3.07 -21.87
C MET A 99 -12.37 -2.62 -20.92
N ASP A 100 -13.40 -3.46 -20.73
CA ASP A 100 -14.39 -3.25 -19.67
C ASP A 100 -13.80 -3.46 -18.27
N ALA A 101 -14.58 -3.26 -17.20
CA ALA A 101 -14.10 -3.41 -15.81
C ALA A 101 -13.59 -4.82 -15.55
N LYS A 102 -14.33 -5.82 -15.93
CA LYS A 102 -14.01 -7.24 -15.76
C LYS A 102 -12.72 -7.61 -16.49
N GLU A 103 -12.60 -7.21 -17.77
CA GLU A 103 -11.40 -7.44 -18.56
C GLU A 103 -10.16 -6.75 -17.96
N ASN A 104 -10.33 -5.54 -17.43
CA ASN A 104 -9.27 -4.82 -16.70
C ASN A 104 -8.79 -5.63 -15.50
N VAL A 105 -9.70 -6.23 -14.73
CA VAL A 105 -9.35 -7.05 -13.57
C VAL A 105 -8.68 -8.36 -13.99
N MET A 106 -9.18 -9.01 -15.03
CA MET A 106 -8.62 -10.27 -15.55
C MET A 106 -7.15 -10.18 -15.98
N LEU A 107 -6.65 -8.98 -16.28
CA LEU A 107 -5.25 -8.78 -16.69
C LEU A 107 -4.25 -9.26 -15.62
N SER A 108 -4.56 -9.10 -14.35
CA SER A 108 -3.67 -9.51 -13.26
C SER A 108 -3.55 -11.02 -13.09
N MET A 109 -4.45 -11.77 -13.72
CA MET A 109 -4.51 -13.23 -13.61
C MET A 109 -3.95 -13.97 -14.84
N LYS A 110 -3.54 -13.24 -15.90
CA LYS A 110 -3.07 -13.84 -17.16
C LYS A 110 -1.86 -14.75 -17.03
N THR A 111 -1.07 -14.60 -15.98
CA THR A 111 0.11 -15.45 -15.70
C THR A 111 -0.22 -16.63 -14.80
N LYS A 112 -1.47 -16.72 -14.30
CA LYS A 112 -1.93 -17.83 -13.46
C LYS A 112 -2.44 -18.96 -14.34
N ASP A 113 -2.31 -20.19 -13.86
CA ASP A 113 -2.89 -21.38 -14.49
C ASP A 113 -4.39 -21.46 -14.15
N MET A 114 -5.18 -20.63 -14.84
CA MET A 114 -6.62 -20.49 -14.66
C MET A 114 -7.32 -20.50 -16.03
N SER A 115 -8.45 -21.18 -16.09
CA SER A 115 -9.34 -21.10 -17.26
C SER A 115 -9.95 -19.69 -17.39
N LYS A 116 -10.46 -19.38 -18.60
CA LYS A 116 -11.11 -18.08 -18.82
C LYS A 116 -12.33 -17.89 -17.92
N ASP A 117 -13.12 -18.96 -17.70
CA ASP A 117 -14.32 -18.91 -16.88
C ASP A 117 -13.98 -18.67 -15.41
N GLU A 118 -12.94 -19.31 -14.87
CA GLU A 118 -12.43 -19.05 -13.52
C GLU A 118 -11.93 -17.61 -13.37
N MET A 119 -11.22 -17.06 -14.37
CA MET A 119 -10.79 -15.65 -14.35
C MET A 119 -11.99 -14.70 -14.37
N VAL A 120 -13.05 -15.00 -15.13
CA VAL A 120 -14.28 -14.19 -15.16
C VAL A 120 -14.96 -14.16 -13.79
N GLU A 121 -15.16 -15.32 -13.17
CA GLU A 121 -15.81 -15.39 -11.86
C GLU A 121 -14.98 -14.68 -10.78
N LYS A 122 -13.68 -14.88 -10.78
CA LYS A 122 -12.77 -14.19 -9.84
C LYS A 122 -12.73 -12.68 -10.07
N ALA A 123 -12.83 -12.22 -11.32
CA ALA A 123 -12.91 -10.80 -11.64
C ALA A 123 -14.20 -10.19 -11.11
N LYS A 124 -15.35 -10.86 -11.28
CA LYS A 124 -16.63 -10.42 -10.72
C LYS A 124 -16.59 -10.37 -9.17
N GLU A 125 -16.08 -11.42 -8.54
CA GLU A 125 -15.90 -11.44 -7.09
C GLU A 125 -15.02 -10.27 -6.61
N SER A 126 -13.92 -9.99 -7.30
CA SER A 126 -13.02 -8.89 -6.95
C SER A 126 -13.67 -7.52 -7.15
N LEU A 127 -14.53 -7.35 -8.17
CA LEU A 127 -15.32 -6.13 -8.40
C LEU A 127 -16.41 -5.97 -7.33
N SER A 128 -17.09 -7.05 -6.96
CA SER A 128 -18.06 -7.06 -5.85
C SER A 128 -17.45 -6.60 -4.54
N ARG A 129 -16.25 -7.11 -4.19
CA ARG A 129 -15.51 -6.73 -2.96
C ARG A 129 -15.20 -5.23 -2.86
N VAL A 130 -15.20 -4.51 -3.97
CA VAL A 130 -15.00 -3.05 -4.02
C VAL A 130 -16.30 -2.29 -4.35
N GLY A 131 -17.47 -2.94 -4.24
CA GLY A 131 -18.79 -2.33 -4.44
C GLY A 131 -19.08 -1.94 -5.89
N LEU A 132 -18.63 -2.75 -6.85
CA LEU A 132 -18.89 -2.58 -8.30
C LEU A 132 -19.76 -3.71 -8.88
N ASP A 133 -20.66 -4.30 -8.07
CA ASP A 133 -21.65 -5.26 -8.56
C ASP A 133 -22.56 -4.62 -9.60
N GLY A 134 -22.77 -5.28 -10.74
CA GLY A 134 -23.60 -4.82 -11.84
C GLY A 134 -22.92 -3.79 -12.76
N PHE A 135 -21.62 -3.50 -12.52
CA PHE A 135 -20.83 -2.57 -13.36
C PHE A 135 -19.67 -3.25 -14.08
N GLU A 136 -19.68 -4.59 -14.17
CA GLU A 136 -18.60 -5.42 -14.70
C GLU A 136 -18.31 -5.16 -16.18
N ASP A 137 -19.34 -4.80 -16.94
CA ASP A 137 -19.28 -4.60 -18.40
C ASP A 137 -19.08 -3.13 -18.80
N LEU A 138 -18.96 -2.20 -17.83
CA LEU A 138 -18.70 -0.79 -18.14
C LEU A 138 -17.26 -0.57 -18.59
N TYR A 139 -17.10 0.29 -19.61
CA TYR A 139 -15.80 0.78 -20.05
C TYR A 139 -15.34 1.98 -19.20
N PRO A 140 -14.02 2.23 -19.08
CA PRO A 140 -13.49 3.34 -18.31
C PRO A 140 -14.08 4.72 -18.64
N LYS A 141 -14.49 4.95 -19.90
CA LYS A 141 -15.15 6.20 -20.34
C LYS A 141 -16.56 6.41 -19.75
N GLU A 142 -17.19 5.33 -19.28
CA GLU A 142 -18.53 5.32 -18.70
C GLU A 142 -18.50 5.40 -17.16
N MET A 143 -17.31 5.35 -16.57
CA MET A 143 -17.07 5.28 -15.12
C MET A 143 -16.68 6.65 -14.56
N SER A 144 -17.09 6.91 -13.31
CA SER A 144 -16.53 7.98 -12.49
C SER A 144 -15.06 7.73 -12.16
N GLY A 145 -14.35 8.77 -11.67
CA GLY A 145 -12.97 8.60 -11.17
C GLY A 145 -12.87 7.56 -10.05
N GLY A 146 -13.81 7.59 -9.10
CA GLY A 146 -13.91 6.63 -8.02
C GLY A 146 -14.15 5.20 -8.49
N MET A 147 -15.03 4.99 -9.48
CA MET A 147 -15.25 3.66 -10.06
C MET A 147 -13.97 3.12 -10.72
N ARG A 148 -13.26 3.95 -11.48
CA ARG A 148 -11.98 3.53 -12.10
C ARG A 148 -10.93 3.16 -11.04
N GLN A 149 -10.88 3.91 -9.92
CA GLN A 149 -9.98 3.58 -8.80
C GLN A 149 -10.35 2.23 -8.19
N ARG A 150 -11.63 1.96 -7.96
CA ARG A 150 -12.13 0.68 -7.47
C ARG A 150 -11.80 -0.47 -8.42
N VAL A 151 -11.89 -0.27 -9.75
CA VAL A 151 -11.44 -1.27 -10.75
C VAL A 151 -9.94 -1.55 -10.63
N ALA A 152 -9.10 -0.52 -10.44
CA ALA A 152 -7.66 -0.71 -10.26
C ALA A 152 -7.32 -1.49 -8.98
N ILE A 153 -8.08 -1.26 -7.90
CA ILE A 153 -7.96 -2.00 -6.65
C ILE A 153 -8.45 -3.44 -6.80
N ALA A 154 -9.63 -3.67 -7.44
CA ALA A 154 -10.13 -5.00 -7.73
C ALA A 154 -9.13 -5.83 -8.56
N ARG A 155 -8.47 -5.20 -9.54
CA ARG A 155 -7.39 -5.82 -10.31
C ARG A 155 -6.22 -6.23 -9.42
N ALA A 156 -5.83 -5.41 -8.46
CA ALA A 156 -4.78 -5.75 -7.50
C ALA A 156 -5.20 -6.92 -6.59
N PHE A 157 -6.46 -6.97 -6.15
CA PHE A 157 -7.00 -8.08 -5.36
C PHE A 157 -7.03 -9.40 -6.10
N ALA A 158 -7.42 -9.39 -7.38
CA ALA A 158 -7.50 -10.60 -8.20
C ALA A 158 -6.16 -11.31 -8.38
N ALA A 159 -5.05 -10.59 -8.16
CA ALA A 159 -3.70 -11.18 -8.13
C ALA A 159 -3.44 -12.04 -6.88
N ASP A 160 -4.28 -12.01 -5.83
CA ASP A 160 -4.10 -12.65 -4.52
C ASP A 160 -2.78 -12.25 -3.84
N PRO A 161 -2.50 -10.96 -3.67
CA PRO A 161 -1.25 -10.54 -3.09
C PRO A 161 -1.20 -10.79 -1.58
N TYR A 162 0.02 -10.93 -1.04
CA TYR A 162 0.26 -10.92 0.40
C TYR A 162 0.44 -9.49 0.93
N VAL A 163 0.93 -8.59 0.08
CA VAL A 163 1.18 -7.19 0.45
C VAL A 163 0.59 -6.24 -0.59
N PHE A 164 -0.17 -5.25 -0.11
CA PHE A 164 -0.53 -4.07 -0.90
C PHE A 164 0.42 -2.92 -0.60
N LEU A 165 0.98 -2.37 -1.67
CA LEU A 165 1.69 -1.10 -1.66
C LEU A 165 0.79 -0.06 -2.33
N MET A 166 0.45 1.02 -1.64
CA MET A 166 -0.50 2.03 -2.12
C MET A 166 0.14 3.42 -2.13
N ASP A 167 0.23 4.02 -3.30
CA ASP A 167 0.77 5.37 -3.48
C ASP A 167 -0.39 6.36 -3.61
N GLU A 168 -0.71 7.08 -2.52
CA GLU A 168 -1.77 8.10 -2.46
C GLU A 168 -3.14 7.57 -2.98
N PRO A 169 -3.65 6.44 -2.49
CA PRO A 169 -4.77 5.72 -3.14
C PRO A 169 -6.10 6.49 -3.13
N PHE A 170 -6.24 7.53 -2.30
CA PHE A 170 -7.49 8.28 -2.14
C PHE A 170 -7.42 9.72 -2.66
N ALA A 171 -6.26 10.17 -3.15
CA ALA A 171 -5.98 11.59 -3.46
C ALA A 171 -6.91 12.26 -4.49
N HIS A 172 -7.59 11.48 -5.32
CA HIS A 172 -8.46 12.00 -6.40
C HIS A 172 -9.93 11.64 -6.21
N LEU A 173 -10.31 11.23 -5.01
CA LEU A 173 -11.67 10.84 -4.67
C LEU A 173 -12.35 11.94 -3.84
N ASP A 174 -13.65 12.08 -4.01
CA ASP A 174 -14.46 12.82 -3.05
C ASP A 174 -14.49 12.08 -1.70
N GLU A 175 -14.76 12.81 -0.61
CA GLU A 175 -14.63 12.27 0.73
C GLU A 175 -15.52 11.03 0.99
N LEU A 176 -16.75 11.01 0.48
CA LEU A 176 -17.66 9.88 0.69
C LEU A 176 -17.17 8.63 -0.05
N THR A 177 -16.68 8.78 -1.27
CA THR A 177 -16.10 7.70 -2.06
C THR A 177 -14.81 7.18 -1.40
N ALA A 178 -13.96 8.10 -0.90
CA ALA A 178 -12.72 7.75 -0.21
C ALA A 178 -13.00 7.00 1.10
N GLU A 179 -13.97 7.44 1.91
CA GLU A 179 -14.37 6.76 3.16
C GLU A 179 -14.85 5.34 2.90
N GLY A 180 -15.75 5.15 1.91
CA GLY A 180 -16.21 3.81 1.53
C GLY A 180 -15.06 2.90 1.13
N LEU A 181 -14.14 3.40 0.30
CA LEU A 181 -13.00 2.63 -0.16
C LEU A 181 -12.00 2.30 0.96
N ARG A 182 -11.77 3.23 1.91
CA ARG A 182 -10.95 2.96 3.12
C ARG A 182 -11.53 1.81 3.92
N GLN A 183 -12.85 1.81 4.10
CA GLN A 183 -13.54 0.74 4.82
C GLN A 183 -13.45 -0.60 4.09
N ASP A 184 -13.62 -0.62 2.76
CA ASP A 184 -13.50 -1.83 1.95
C ASP A 184 -12.10 -2.46 2.08
N ILE A 185 -11.03 -1.65 1.92
CA ILE A 185 -9.64 -2.12 2.05
C ILE A 185 -9.37 -2.64 3.46
N TYR A 186 -9.85 -1.92 4.47
CA TYR A 186 -9.72 -2.34 5.86
C TYR A 186 -10.40 -3.70 6.10
N ASN A 187 -11.66 -3.83 5.67
CA ASN A 187 -12.42 -5.08 5.84
C ASN A 187 -11.71 -6.25 5.16
N ILE A 188 -11.20 -6.05 3.95
CA ILE A 188 -10.49 -7.09 3.21
C ILE A 188 -9.21 -7.55 3.94
N LEU A 189 -8.43 -6.62 4.49
CA LEU A 189 -7.21 -6.96 5.25
C LEU A 189 -7.53 -7.80 6.49
N PHE A 190 -8.64 -7.49 7.17
CA PHE A 190 -8.99 -8.11 8.45
C PHE A 190 -10.04 -9.23 8.35
N SER A 191 -10.65 -9.47 7.18
CA SER A 191 -11.64 -10.54 6.98
C SER A 191 -11.07 -11.95 7.14
N GLY A 192 -9.77 -12.11 6.83
CA GLY A 192 -9.13 -13.42 6.74
C GLY A 192 -9.57 -14.26 5.53
N GLU A 193 -10.41 -13.71 4.65
CA GLU A 193 -10.92 -14.39 3.45
C GLU A 193 -9.97 -14.29 2.25
N THR A 194 -8.97 -13.46 2.35
CA THR A 194 -7.97 -13.24 1.29
C THR A 194 -6.58 -13.58 1.78
N PRO A 195 -5.62 -13.88 0.90
CA PRO A 195 -4.23 -14.08 1.27
C PRO A 195 -3.51 -12.81 1.72
N LEU A 196 -4.16 -11.63 1.61
CA LEU A 196 -3.58 -10.35 2.01
C LEU A 196 -3.19 -10.35 3.49
N LYS A 197 -1.93 -10.03 3.75
CA LYS A 197 -1.33 -10.09 5.09
C LYS A 197 -0.94 -8.73 5.64
N SER A 198 -0.64 -7.75 4.76
CA SER A 198 -0.22 -6.42 5.17
C SER A 198 -0.49 -5.39 4.09
N VAL A 199 -0.69 -4.14 4.51
CA VAL A 199 -0.84 -2.98 3.64
C VAL A 199 0.21 -1.94 4.02
N ILE A 200 0.91 -1.38 3.02
CA ILE A 200 1.81 -0.25 3.18
C ILE A 200 1.29 0.88 2.31
N MET A 201 0.88 1.97 2.91
CA MET A 201 0.32 3.14 2.24
C MET A 201 1.24 4.35 2.39
N VAL A 202 1.43 5.07 1.31
CA VAL A 202 1.94 6.43 1.33
C VAL A 202 0.77 7.39 1.23
N SER A 203 0.69 8.37 2.13
CA SER A 203 -0.27 9.47 2.04
C SER A 203 0.33 10.76 2.61
N HIS A 204 -0.15 11.89 2.12
CA HIS A 204 0.08 13.20 2.70
C HIS A 204 -1.10 13.67 3.58
N ASN A 205 -2.22 12.95 3.56
CA ASN A 205 -3.39 13.21 4.40
C ASN A 205 -3.25 12.49 5.74
N LEU A 206 -2.86 13.23 6.79
CA LEU A 206 -2.62 12.66 8.12
C LEU A 206 -3.89 12.13 8.79
N THR A 207 -5.08 12.63 8.42
CA THR A 207 -6.35 12.12 8.92
C THR A 207 -6.57 10.69 8.43
N GLU A 208 -6.43 10.45 7.12
CA GLU A 208 -6.51 9.08 6.54
C GLU A 208 -5.48 8.13 7.16
N VAL A 209 -4.25 8.63 7.35
CA VAL A 209 -3.18 7.86 7.97
C VAL A 209 -3.57 7.43 9.39
N LEU A 210 -4.08 8.35 10.20
CA LEU A 210 -4.50 8.04 11.58
C LEU A 210 -5.75 7.15 11.63
N GLU A 211 -6.66 7.26 10.67
CA GLU A 211 -7.83 6.38 10.60
C GLU A 211 -7.43 4.92 10.33
N LEU A 212 -6.46 4.69 9.44
CA LEU A 212 -6.14 3.37 8.91
C LEU A 212 -4.92 2.70 9.54
N ALA A 213 -3.84 3.45 9.82
CA ALA A 213 -2.56 2.85 10.14
C ALA A 213 -2.48 2.29 11.57
N ASP A 214 -1.83 1.14 11.72
CA ASP A 214 -1.38 0.61 13.01
C ASP A 214 0.00 1.17 13.37
N GLU A 215 0.83 1.39 12.35
CA GLU A 215 2.19 1.90 12.50
C GLU A 215 2.45 2.98 11.44
N ILE A 216 3.13 4.04 11.83
CA ILE A 216 3.45 5.16 10.94
C ILE A 216 4.96 5.38 10.94
N TYR A 217 5.57 5.27 9.76
CA TYR A 217 6.96 5.65 9.54
C TYR A 217 7.02 7.07 9.00
N ILE A 218 7.86 7.90 9.59
CA ILE A 218 8.00 9.32 9.26
C ILE A 218 9.35 9.53 8.58
N LEU A 219 9.30 9.93 7.30
CA LEU A 219 10.47 10.28 6.51
C LEU A 219 10.73 11.77 6.59
N ASN A 220 11.99 12.15 6.79
CA ASN A 220 12.45 13.53 6.69
C ASN A 220 13.95 13.55 6.34
N ASN A 221 14.54 14.76 6.26
CA ASN A 221 15.92 15.02 5.86
C ASN A 221 16.17 14.91 4.34
N ILE A 222 17.37 15.25 3.91
CA ILE A 222 17.87 15.06 2.55
C ILE A 222 19.35 14.66 2.65
N PRO A 223 19.72 13.42 2.29
CA PRO A 223 18.88 12.27 1.90
C PRO A 223 17.86 11.89 2.95
N ALA A 224 16.74 11.28 2.51
CA ALA A 224 15.66 10.91 3.42
C ALA A 224 16.09 9.78 4.36
N THR A 225 15.71 9.95 5.62
CA THR A 225 15.88 8.96 6.70
C THR A 225 14.54 8.75 7.41
N VAL A 226 14.38 7.64 8.13
CA VAL A 226 13.27 7.45 9.06
C VAL A 226 13.59 8.24 10.35
N VAL A 227 12.88 9.34 10.57
CA VAL A 227 13.06 10.20 11.75
C VAL A 227 12.13 9.84 12.92
N GLY A 228 11.13 8.99 12.66
CA GLY A 228 10.21 8.53 13.68
C GLY A 228 9.42 7.31 13.25
N LYS A 229 9.06 6.47 14.23
CA LYS A 229 8.11 5.37 14.11
C LYS A 229 7.06 5.53 15.19
N VAL A 230 5.80 5.65 14.83
CA VAL A 230 4.68 5.84 15.74
C VAL A 230 3.77 4.63 15.70
N GLN A 231 3.47 4.05 16.86
CA GLN A 231 2.42 3.03 17.03
C GLN A 231 1.10 3.73 17.32
N VAL A 232 0.07 3.45 16.53
CA VAL A 232 -1.27 4.01 16.73
C VAL A 232 -2.08 3.06 17.60
N THR A 233 -2.24 3.42 18.87
CA THR A 233 -2.90 2.57 19.89
C THR A 233 -4.39 2.82 20.03
N MET A 234 -4.93 3.84 19.34
CA MET A 234 -6.36 4.17 19.36
C MET A 234 -7.20 2.99 18.86
N ALA A 235 -8.25 2.65 19.61
CA ALA A 235 -9.20 1.62 19.21
C ALA A 235 -9.97 2.02 17.94
N ARG A 236 -10.34 1.04 17.12
CA ARG A 236 -11.16 1.25 15.92
C ARG A 236 -12.65 0.99 16.18
N PRO A 237 -13.60 1.68 15.53
CA PRO A 237 -13.38 2.77 14.58
C PRO A 237 -12.85 4.03 15.25
N ARG A 238 -11.85 4.68 14.66
CA ARG A 238 -11.23 5.89 15.17
C ARG A 238 -12.09 7.10 14.81
N ASN A 239 -12.39 7.93 15.79
CA ASN A 239 -13.23 9.11 15.59
C ASN A 239 -12.37 10.37 15.35
N PRO A 240 -12.36 10.95 14.12
CA PRO A 240 -11.57 12.13 13.81
C PRO A 240 -11.95 13.39 14.64
N ARG A 241 -13.07 13.36 15.35
CA ARG A 241 -13.54 14.47 16.20
C ARG A 241 -13.16 14.30 17.68
N SER A 242 -12.50 13.21 18.05
CA SER A 242 -12.08 12.99 19.44
C SER A 242 -10.81 13.79 19.78
N ASP A 243 -10.67 14.17 21.05
CA ASP A 243 -9.47 14.86 21.54
C ASP A 243 -8.22 13.99 21.40
N GLU A 244 -8.33 12.68 21.61
CA GLU A 244 -7.24 11.72 21.42
C GLU A 244 -6.77 11.69 19.96
N PHE A 245 -7.68 11.69 18.98
CA PHE A 245 -7.34 11.74 17.57
C PHE A 245 -6.61 13.04 17.23
N ASN A 246 -7.13 14.18 17.70
CA ASN A 246 -6.51 15.49 17.46
C ASN A 246 -5.13 15.61 18.09
N ALA A 247 -4.92 15.06 19.30
CA ALA A 247 -3.61 15.05 19.94
C ALA A 247 -2.58 14.22 19.13
N ASN A 248 -2.99 13.06 18.58
CA ASN A 248 -2.15 12.26 17.69
C ASN A 248 -1.86 12.99 16.37
N LEU A 249 -2.85 13.70 15.82
CA LEU A 249 -2.69 14.49 14.61
C LEU A 249 -1.67 15.63 14.80
N ASP A 250 -1.77 16.37 15.91
CA ASP A 250 -0.83 17.43 16.27
C ASP A 250 0.60 16.88 16.48
N MET A 251 0.72 15.70 17.09
CA MET A 251 1.99 15.01 17.22
C MET A 251 2.61 14.72 15.85
N LEU A 252 1.86 14.17 14.89
CA LEU A 252 2.36 13.89 13.54
C LEU A 252 2.77 15.17 12.82
N TYR A 253 1.99 16.24 12.94
CA TYR A 253 2.37 17.54 12.38
C TYR A 253 3.70 18.05 12.94
N SER A 254 3.99 17.82 14.22
CA SER A 254 5.24 18.25 14.84
C SER A 254 6.49 17.60 14.23
N TYR A 255 6.39 16.37 13.73
CA TYR A 255 7.48 15.69 13.01
C TYR A 255 7.70 16.25 11.61
N LEU A 256 6.64 16.71 10.94
CA LEU A 256 6.71 17.19 9.55
C LEU A 256 7.05 18.68 9.46
N THR A 257 6.80 19.43 10.54
CA THR A 257 7.06 20.86 10.58
C THR A 257 8.46 21.10 11.14
N PRO A 258 9.38 21.75 10.39
CA PRO A 258 10.69 22.08 10.95
C PRO A 258 10.52 22.97 12.19
N PRO A 259 11.35 22.81 13.24
CA PRO A 259 11.29 23.66 14.42
C PRO A 259 11.39 25.12 13.97
N ARG A 260 10.38 25.95 14.33
CA ARG A 260 10.46 27.39 14.08
C ARG A 260 11.73 27.92 14.70
N LYS A 261 12.71 28.35 13.88
CA LYS A 261 13.86 29.10 14.38
C LYS A 261 13.28 30.30 15.14
N LYS A 262 13.41 30.30 16.48
CA LYS A 262 13.16 31.52 17.25
C LYS A 262 14.09 32.58 16.67
N LYS A 263 13.52 33.66 16.15
CA LYS A 263 14.23 34.86 15.76
C LYS A 263 14.72 35.56 17.00
#